data_2f8d58f96a58ac1b3e103280d51e6c15
#
_entry.id   2f8d58f96a58ac1b3e103280d51e6c15
#
_cell.length_a   1.000
_cell.length_b   1.000
_cell.length_c   1.000
_cell.angle_alpha   90.00
_cell.angle_beta   90.00
_cell.angle_gamma   90.00
#
_symmetry.space_group_name_H-M   'P 1'
#
loop_
_entity.id
_entity.type
_entity.pdbx_description
1 polymer ?
#
loop_
_entity_poly.entity_id
_entity_poly.type
_entity_poly.pdbx_seq_one_letter_code
_entity_poly.pdbx_strand_id
1 'polypeptide(L)'
;MSIDFGADIYEEPLVAKTFLNEDAGETSLRPRTLAEYIGQEKAKQNLSIFIEAARRRTEALDHVLLHGPPGLGKTTLAGIIAREMGVNIRITSGPAIEKPGDLAALLTNLNENDILFVDEIHRLNRSVEEILYPAMEDYAIDIIIGKGPSANSIRLDLPRFTLIGATTRAGSLSAPLRDRFGVTLRLELYTPEELATIVKRSAGILNVEIEPEGAMEIARRSRGTPRIANRMLRRVRDFAQVVADGVITRQVADQALLALEVDHLGLDQVDRRMLRAIIENYGGGPVGLDTLAATIGEESVTLEDVYEPYLMQIGFLTRTPRGRCVTQRAYEHLHMAGSEQVQLEL
;
A
#
# COMPACT_ATOMS: atom_id res chain seq x y z
N MET A 1 -2.36 6.72 -55.65
CA MET A 1 -2.23 5.82 -54.48
C MET A 1 -1.65 6.67 -53.37
N SER A 2 -2.48 7.41 -52.68
CA SER A 2 -2.12 8.32 -51.58
C SER A 2 -2.37 7.59 -50.28
N ILE A 3 -1.31 7.48 -49.46
CA ILE A 3 -1.36 6.91 -48.11
C ILE A 3 -1.68 8.07 -47.20
N ASP A 4 -2.85 7.99 -46.59
CA ASP A 4 -3.35 8.91 -45.56
C ASP A 4 -2.72 8.55 -44.21
N PHE A 5 -1.94 9.48 -43.61
CA PHE A 5 -1.42 9.40 -42.26
C PHE A 5 -2.22 10.32 -41.36
N GLY A 6 -3.46 9.92 -41.10
CA GLY A 6 -4.26 10.51 -40.04
C GLY A 6 -4.38 9.57 -38.87
N ALA A 7 -3.58 9.77 -37.82
CA ALA A 7 -3.85 9.24 -36.49
C ALA A 7 -3.18 10.12 -35.47
N ASP A 8 -4.02 10.80 -34.71
CA ASP A 8 -3.66 11.54 -33.50
C ASP A 8 -2.86 10.66 -32.56
N ILE A 9 -1.58 10.99 -32.40
CA ILE A 9 -0.73 10.40 -31.37
C ILE A 9 -1.04 11.17 -30.09
N TYR A 10 -1.99 10.68 -29.30
CA TYR A 10 -2.03 11.01 -27.88
C TYR A 10 -0.83 10.33 -27.22
N GLU A 11 0.19 11.12 -26.89
CA GLU A 11 1.28 10.68 -26.02
C GLU A 11 0.72 10.46 -24.60
N GLU A 12 0.28 9.22 -24.32
CA GLU A 12 0.08 8.80 -22.94
C GLU A 12 1.44 8.73 -22.24
N PRO A 13 1.58 9.31 -21.03
CA PRO A 13 2.84 9.28 -20.30
C PRO A 13 3.27 7.84 -20.02
N LEU A 14 4.50 7.50 -20.34
CA LEU A 14 5.13 6.17 -20.19
C LEU A 14 5.03 5.60 -18.74
N VAL A 15 4.89 6.44 -17.74
CA VAL A 15 4.72 6.09 -16.32
C VAL A 15 3.35 5.45 -16.02
N ALA A 16 2.32 5.72 -16.84
CA ALA A 16 0.98 5.15 -16.68
C ALA A 16 0.89 3.67 -17.09
N LYS A 17 1.72 3.20 -18.03
CA LYS A 17 1.61 1.85 -18.59
C LYS A 17 2.11 0.72 -17.68
N THR A 18 3.05 0.97 -16.81
CA THR A 18 3.58 -0.05 -15.89
C THR A 18 2.63 -0.32 -14.71
N PHE A 19 1.85 0.65 -14.31
CA PHE A 19 0.82 0.50 -13.26
C PHE A 19 -0.48 -0.13 -13.76
N LEU A 20 -0.84 0.07 -15.02
CA LEU A 20 -2.13 -0.32 -15.60
C LEU A 20 -2.28 -1.82 -15.92
N ASN A 21 -1.20 -2.55 -16.19
CA ASN A 21 -1.30 -3.97 -16.57
C ASN A 21 -1.42 -4.94 -15.38
N GLU A 22 -0.84 -4.61 -14.23
CA GLU A 22 -1.03 -5.38 -13.00
C GLU A 22 -2.30 -4.96 -12.24
N ASP A 23 -2.68 -3.67 -12.30
CA ASP A 23 -3.85 -3.11 -11.62
C ASP A 23 -5.19 -3.34 -12.32
N ALA A 24 -5.24 -3.58 -13.62
CA ALA A 24 -6.51 -3.77 -14.33
C ALA A 24 -7.34 -4.96 -13.78
N GLY A 25 -6.65 -6.03 -13.36
CA GLY A 25 -7.30 -7.15 -12.69
C GLY A 25 -7.64 -6.89 -11.21
N GLU A 26 -6.89 -6.05 -10.49
CA GLU A 26 -7.19 -5.68 -9.09
C GLU A 26 -8.34 -4.68 -8.99
N THR A 27 -8.48 -3.78 -9.97
CA THR A 27 -9.53 -2.75 -9.98
C THR A 27 -10.93 -3.36 -9.94
N SER A 28 -11.13 -4.52 -10.57
CA SER A 28 -12.42 -5.22 -10.54
C SER A 28 -12.79 -5.81 -9.17
N LEU A 29 -11.78 -6.14 -8.34
CA LEU A 29 -11.98 -6.73 -7.00
C LEU A 29 -12.10 -5.68 -5.89
N ARG A 30 -11.83 -4.40 -6.18
CA ARG A 30 -11.88 -3.34 -5.17
C ARG A 30 -13.32 -3.04 -4.75
N PRO A 31 -13.59 -2.92 -3.44
CA PRO A 31 -14.89 -2.43 -2.96
C PRO A 31 -15.13 -1.00 -3.42
N ARG A 32 -16.38 -0.65 -3.64
CA ARG A 32 -16.79 0.65 -4.17
C ARG A 32 -17.43 1.57 -3.13
N THR A 33 -17.90 1.01 -2.03
CA THR A 33 -18.59 1.73 -0.95
C THR A 33 -18.01 1.35 0.40
N LEU A 34 -18.23 2.17 1.43
CA LEU A 34 -17.86 1.84 2.82
C LEU A 34 -18.55 0.57 3.32
N ALA A 35 -19.77 0.28 2.85
CA ALA A 35 -20.50 -0.93 3.21
C ALA A 35 -19.84 -2.20 2.66
N GLU A 36 -19.25 -2.13 1.46
CA GLU A 36 -18.51 -3.24 0.85
C GLU A 36 -17.09 -3.41 1.41
N TYR A 37 -16.57 -2.38 2.08
CA TYR A 37 -15.21 -2.37 2.62
C TYR A 37 -15.16 -3.17 3.92
N ILE A 38 -14.61 -4.38 3.86
CA ILE A 38 -14.52 -5.33 4.96
C ILE A 38 -13.37 -4.90 5.88
N GLY A 39 -13.58 -5.06 7.20
CA GLY A 39 -12.61 -4.71 8.23
C GLY A 39 -12.46 -3.20 8.47
N GLN A 40 -11.44 -2.81 9.23
CA GLN A 40 -11.13 -1.42 9.58
C GLN A 40 -12.31 -0.66 10.22
N GLU A 41 -13.10 -1.33 11.06
CA GLU A 41 -14.40 -0.83 11.56
C GLU A 41 -14.32 0.56 12.21
N LYS A 42 -13.28 0.81 13.01
CA LYS A 42 -13.08 2.11 13.65
C LYS A 42 -12.82 3.23 12.63
N ALA A 43 -12.03 2.95 11.61
CA ALA A 43 -11.74 3.92 10.54
C ALA A 43 -13.01 4.20 9.72
N LYS A 44 -13.77 3.16 9.38
CA LYS A 44 -15.05 3.29 8.65
C LYS A 44 -16.09 4.10 9.40
N GLN A 45 -16.27 3.84 10.70
CA GLN A 45 -17.22 4.59 11.53
C GLN A 45 -16.88 6.08 11.56
N ASN A 46 -15.61 6.43 11.79
CA ASN A 46 -15.18 7.82 11.79
C ASN A 46 -15.38 8.48 10.41
N LEU A 47 -14.95 7.82 9.33
CA LEU A 47 -15.11 8.33 7.97
C LEU A 47 -16.57 8.54 7.60
N SER A 48 -17.45 7.59 7.96
CA SER A 48 -18.89 7.71 7.70
C SER A 48 -19.50 8.98 8.32
N ILE A 49 -19.08 9.32 9.55
CA ILE A 49 -19.54 10.53 10.24
C ILE A 49 -18.97 11.78 9.54
N PHE A 50 -17.69 11.81 9.22
CA PHE A 50 -17.04 12.98 8.63
C PHE A 50 -17.56 13.25 7.22
N ILE A 51 -17.73 12.22 6.39
CA ILE A 51 -18.31 12.30 5.06
C ILE A 51 -19.74 12.83 5.11
N GLU A 52 -20.58 12.27 5.97
CA GLU A 52 -21.97 12.71 6.10
C GLU A 52 -22.07 14.18 6.59
N ALA A 53 -21.20 14.58 7.52
CA ALA A 53 -21.14 15.95 8.00
C ALA A 53 -20.69 16.94 6.91
N ALA A 54 -19.67 16.61 6.14
CA ALA A 54 -19.19 17.43 5.02
C ALA A 54 -20.26 17.57 3.92
N ARG A 55 -20.93 16.46 3.56
CA ARG A 55 -22.04 16.46 2.59
C ARG A 55 -23.20 17.34 3.02
N ARG A 56 -23.62 17.29 4.30
CA ARG A 56 -24.69 18.12 4.82
C ARG A 56 -24.37 19.62 4.75
N ARG A 57 -23.10 19.98 4.92
CA ARG A 57 -22.65 21.36 4.82
C ARG A 57 -22.29 21.79 3.40
N THR A 58 -22.27 20.83 2.44
CA THR A 58 -21.82 21.05 1.05
C THR A 58 -20.39 21.61 1.01
N GLU A 59 -19.51 21.06 1.84
CA GLU A 59 -18.11 21.45 2.00
C GLU A 59 -17.18 20.32 1.60
N ALA A 60 -15.92 20.65 1.28
CA ALA A 60 -14.87 19.67 1.14
C ALA A 60 -14.66 18.93 2.48
N LEU A 61 -14.28 17.65 2.39
CA LEU A 61 -13.86 16.91 3.57
C LEU A 61 -12.52 17.47 4.07
N ASP A 62 -12.28 17.45 5.37
CA ASP A 62 -10.96 17.76 5.91
C ASP A 62 -9.87 16.87 5.27
N HIS A 63 -8.63 17.38 5.21
CA HIS A 63 -7.51 16.61 4.69
C HIS A 63 -7.28 15.34 5.50
N VAL A 64 -7.10 14.21 4.81
CA VAL A 64 -7.02 12.86 5.40
C VAL A 64 -5.64 12.26 5.20
N LEU A 65 -5.01 11.77 6.27
CA LEU A 65 -3.80 10.97 6.22
C LEU A 65 -4.14 9.50 6.47
N LEU A 66 -3.88 8.64 5.48
CA LEU A 66 -4.00 7.19 5.58
C LEU A 66 -2.61 6.58 5.79
N HIS A 67 -2.37 5.90 6.90
CA HIS A 67 -1.07 5.28 7.13
C HIS A 67 -1.19 3.83 7.61
N GLY A 68 -0.14 3.06 7.35
CA GLY A 68 -0.06 1.63 7.70
C GLY A 68 0.68 0.81 6.66
N PRO A 69 0.91 -0.48 6.92
CA PRO A 69 1.60 -1.39 6.01
C PRO A 69 1.11 -1.34 4.56
N PRO A 70 1.93 -1.76 3.58
CA PRO A 70 1.51 -1.80 2.18
C PRO A 70 0.39 -2.83 1.97
N GLY A 71 -0.43 -2.62 0.94
CA GLY A 71 -1.46 -3.58 0.52
C GLY A 71 -2.73 -3.64 1.37
N LEU A 72 -2.92 -2.72 2.35
CA LEU A 72 -4.11 -2.66 3.22
C LEU A 72 -5.31 -1.91 2.61
N GLY A 73 -5.19 -1.39 1.39
CA GLY A 73 -6.29 -0.73 0.71
C GLY A 73 -6.38 0.79 0.90
N LYS A 74 -5.26 1.49 1.21
CA LYS A 74 -5.23 2.97 1.32
C LYS A 74 -5.79 3.66 0.08
N THR A 75 -5.32 3.29 -1.11
CA THR A 75 -5.81 3.81 -2.39
C THR A 75 -7.28 3.47 -2.64
N THR A 76 -7.69 2.27 -2.25
CA THR A 76 -9.10 1.84 -2.35
C THR A 76 -9.99 2.70 -1.47
N LEU A 77 -9.57 2.95 -0.23
CA LEU A 77 -10.32 3.79 0.71
C LEU A 77 -10.44 5.24 0.22
N ALA A 78 -9.38 5.79 -0.36
CA ALA A 78 -9.44 7.12 -1.00
C ALA A 78 -10.47 7.17 -2.15
N GLY A 79 -10.52 6.14 -2.99
CA GLY A 79 -11.53 6.03 -4.05
C GLY A 79 -12.97 5.89 -3.51
N ILE A 80 -13.14 5.18 -2.39
CA ILE A 80 -14.43 5.08 -1.71
C ILE A 80 -14.85 6.44 -1.15
N ILE A 81 -13.95 7.17 -0.48
CA ILE A 81 -14.23 8.52 0.04
C ILE A 81 -14.72 9.43 -1.09
N ALA A 82 -14.03 9.45 -2.23
CA ALA A 82 -14.43 10.27 -3.37
C ALA A 82 -15.83 9.90 -3.88
N ARG A 83 -16.14 8.62 -3.97
CA ARG A 83 -17.45 8.14 -4.40
C ARG A 83 -18.56 8.49 -3.41
N GLU A 84 -18.32 8.30 -2.11
CA GLU A 84 -19.27 8.64 -1.05
C GLU A 84 -19.51 10.16 -0.97
N MET A 85 -18.48 10.98 -1.23
CA MET A 85 -18.60 12.43 -1.35
C MET A 85 -19.28 12.87 -2.66
N GLY A 86 -19.29 12.03 -3.70
CA GLY A 86 -19.83 12.35 -5.02
C GLY A 86 -18.95 13.32 -5.82
N VAL A 87 -17.62 13.27 -5.62
CA VAL A 87 -16.63 14.15 -6.24
C VAL A 87 -15.60 13.38 -7.05
N ASN A 88 -14.83 14.08 -7.89
CA ASN A 88 -13.75 13.45 -8.64
C ASN A 88 -12.52 13.22 -7.76
N ILE A 89 -11.70 12.23 -8.14
CA ILE A 89 -10.42 11.96 -7.51
C ILE A 89 -9.30 12.01 -8.57
N ARG A 90 -8.25 12.76 -8.27
CA ARG A 90 -6.98 12.70 -9.00
C ARG A 90 -5.99 11.91 -8.19
N ILE A 91 -5.37 10.91 -8.83
CA ILE A 91 -4.43 9.99 -8.19
C ILE A 91 -3.03 10.29 -8.70
N THR A 92 -2.11 10.48 -7.77
CA THR A 92 -0.68 10.63 -8.03
C THR A 92 0.14 9.97 -6.94
N SER A 93 1.46 10.04 -7.01
CA SER A 93 2.36 9.55 -5.97
C SER A 93 3.43 10.59 -5.63
N GLY A 94 4.00 10.52 -4.43
CA GLY A 94 5.09 11.40 -4.00
C GLY A 94 6.25 11.42 -5.01
N PRO A 95 6.78 10.26 -5.45
CA PRO A 95 7.84 10.20 -6.48
C PRO A 95 7.47 10.80 -7.83
N ALA A 96 6.20 10.84 -8.21
CA ALA A 96 5.74 11.41 -9.48
C ALA A 96 5.68 12.95 -9.46
N ILE A 97 5.76 13.57 -8.29
CA ILE A 97 5.77 15.02 -8.10
C ILE A 97 7.22 15.46 -7.86
N GLU A 98 7.98 15.68 -8.91
CA GLU A 98 9.39 16.01 -8.80
C GLU A 98 9.65 17.49 -8.48
N LYS A 99 8.79 18.37 -8.95
CA LYS A 99 8.97 19.84 -8.89
C LYS A 99 7.73 20.52 -8.34
N PRO A 100 7.90 21.68 -7.71
CA PRO A 100 6.80 22.55 -7.29
C PRO A 100 5.76 22.82 -8.38
N GLY A 101 6.20 22.99 -9.63
CA GLY A 101 5.31 23.22 -10.78
C GLY A 101 4.40 22.02 -11.10
N ASP A 102 4.85 20.80 -10.87
CA ASP A 102 4.02 19.61 -11.09
C ASP A 102 2.85 19.58 -10.12
N LEU A 103 3.11 19.88 -8.85
CA LEU A 103 2.06 20.00 -7.83
C LEU A 103 1.11 21.15 -8.14
N ALA A 104 1.64 22.33 -8.51
CA ALA A 104 0.84 23.49 -8.88
C ALA A 104 -0.11 23.15 -10.04
N ALA A 105 0.37 22.46 -11.07
CA ALA A 105 -0.45 22.02 -12.20
C ALA A 105 -1.55 21.03 -11.78
N LEU A 106 -1.27 20.14 -10.84
CA LEU A 106 -2.30 19.23 -10.31
C LEU A 106 -3.38 19.99 -9.54
N LEU A 107 -2.99 20.92 -8.66
CA LEU A 107 -3.89 21.68 -7.79
C LEU A 107 -4.78 22.64 -8.57
N THR A 108 -4.22 23.37 -9.56
CA THR A 108 -4.97 24.34 -10.39
C THR A 108 -5.97 23.67 -11.33
N ASN A 109 -5.84 22.36 -11.59
CA ASN A 109 -6.76 21.57 -12.39
C ASN A 109 -7.83 20.83 -11.59
N LEU A 110 -7.95 21.06 -10.29
CA LEU A 110 -9.03 20.53 -9.45
C LEU A 110 -10.30 21.39 -9.62
N ASN A 111 -11.45 20.76 -9.42
CA ASN A 111 -12.72 21.47 -9.26
C ASN A 111 -13.05 21.57 -7.77
N GLU A 112 -14.11 22.35 -7.46
CA GLU A 112 -14.60 22.51 -6.09
C GLU A 112 -14.93 21.16 -5.44
N ASN A 113 -14.39 20.94 -4.25
CA ASN A 113 -14.50 19.73 -3.44
C ASN A 113 -13.83 18.45 -4.02
N ASP A 114 -13.12 18.53 -5.14
CA ASP A 114 -12.38 17.40 -5.68
C ASP A 114 -11.34 16.86 -4.68
N ILE A 115 -10.94 15.62 -4.88
CA ILE A 115 -9.93 14.95 -4.05
C ILE A 115 -8.62 14.82 -4.83
N LEU A 116 -7.51 15.26 -4.22
CA LEU A 116 -6.16 14.90 -4.65
C LEU A 116 -5.64 13.79 -3.75
N PHE A 117 -5.40 12.61 -4.32
CA PHE A 117 -4.77 11.49 -3.62
C PHE A 117 -3.29 11.42 -3.98
N VAL A 118 -2.42 11.44 -2.96
CA VAL A 118 -0.97 11.32 -3.09
C VAL A 118 -0.51 10.06 -2.36
N ASP A 119 -0.15 9.01 -3.11
CA ASP A 119 0.45 7.81 -2.54
C ASP A 119 1.92 8.04 -2.19
N GLU A 120 2.43 7.33 -1.19
CA GLU A 120 3.81 7.48 -0.69
C GLU A 120 4.18 8.96 -0.45
N ILE A 121 3.27 9.73 0.17
CA ILE A 121 3.41 11.18 0.37
C ILE A 121 4.68 11.57 1.15
N HIS A 122 5.23 10.66 1.96
CA HIS A 122 6.49 10.86 2.67
C HIS A 122 7.71 10.95 1.74
N ARG A 123 7.56 10.66 0.45
CA ARG A 123 8.61 10.77 -0.57
C ARG A 123 8.58 12.10 -1.33
N LEU A 124 7.69 13.01 -0.97
CA LEU A 124 7.73 14.37 -1.48
C LEU A 124 9.04 15.04 -1.08
N ASN A 125 9.63 15.79 -2.00
CA ASN A 125 10.77 16.62 -1.64
C ASN A 125 10.32 17.89 -0.89
N ARG A 126 11.22 18.49 -0.13
CA ARG A 126 10.91 19.63 0.73
C ARG A 126 10.35 20.83 -0.03
N SER A 127 10.83 21.10 -1.24
CA SER A 127 10.36 22.24 -2.03
C SER A 127 8.91 22.07 -2.52
N VAL A 128 8.47 20.83 -2.71
CA VAL A 128 7.07 20.50 -3.01
C VAL A 128 6.21 20.60 -1.76
N GLU A 129 6.69 20.12 -0.61
CA GLU A 129 5.96 20.27 0.66
C GLU A 129 5.70 21.75 0.99
N GLU A 130 6.68 22.65 0.76
CA GLU A 130 6.56 24.08 1.04
C GLU A 130 5.42 24.76 0.25
N ILE A 131 5.10 24.26 -0.96
CA ILE A 131 3.92 24.72 -1.72
C ILE A 131 2.64 24.06 -1.21
N LEU A 132 2.72 22.84 -0.72
CA LEU A 132 1.55 22.11 -0.24
C LEU A 132 0.97 22.73 1.03
N TYR A 133 1.79 23.35 1.87
CA TYR A 133 1.34 23.95 3.13
C TYR A 133 0.29 25.04 2.92
N PRO A 134 0.54 26.13 2.17
CA PRO A 134 -0.48 27.16 1.93
C PRO A 134 -1.64 26.63 1.09
N ALA A 135 -1.42 25.64 0.22
CA ALA A 135 -2.50 25.02 -0.52
C ALA A 135 -3.50 24.30 0.40
N MET A 136 -3.03 23.66 1.48
CA MET A 136 -3.88 22.96 2.45
C MET A 136 -4.57 23.92 3.44
N GLU A 137 -3.89 24.98 3.87
CA GLU A 137 -4.42 25.91 4.88
C GLU A 137 -5.29 27.01 4.28
N ASP A 138 -4.77 27.66 3.24
CA ASP A 138 -5.37 28.87 2.66
C ASP A 138 -6.09 28.62 1.34
N TYR A 139 -6.00 27.41 0.78
CA TYR A 139 -6.43 27.11 -0.59
C TYR A 139 -5.81 28.08 -1.61
N ALA A 140 -4.53 28.33 -1.49
CA ALA A 140 -3.78 29.20 -2.39
C ALA A 140 -2.34 28.70 -2.54
N ILE A 141 -1.72 29.03 -3.67
CA ILE A 141 -0.29 28.78 -3.92
C ILE A 141 0.41 30.05 -4.37
N ASP A 142 1.64 30.23 -3.91
CA ASP A 142 2.50 31.32 -4.34
C ASP A 142 3.46 30.85 -5.43
N ILE A 143 3.35 31.44 -6.63
CA ILE A 143 4.20 31.11 -7.77
C ILE A 143 5.19 32.24 -7.97
N ILE A 144 6.49 31.92 -7.95
CA ILE A 144 7.54 32.88 -8.23
C ILE A 144 7.79 32.93 -9.74
N ILE A 145 7.54 34.08 -10.37
CA ILE A 145 7.78 34.34 -11.77
C ILE A 145 9.02 35.22 -11.92
N GLY A 146 10.00 34.79 -12.72
CA GLY A 146 11.24 35.48 -12.93
C GLY A 146 12.40 34.88 -12.11
N LYS A 147 13.58 35.52 -12.23
CA LYS A 147 14.80 35.11 -11.51
C LYS A 147 15.49 36.35 -10.91
N GLY A 148 16.10 36.17 -9.75
CA GLY A 148 16.88 37.21 -9.07
C GLY A 148 16.01 38.27 -8.38
N PRO A 149 16.56 39.49 -8.13
CA PRO A 149 15.89 40.53 -7.34
C PRO A 149 14.58 41.08 -7.95
N SER A 150 14.33 40.82 -9.24
CA SER A 150 13.11 41.23 -9.96
C SER A 150 12.06 40.11 -10.04
N ALA A 151 12.23 39.00 -9.33
CA ALA A 151 11.23 37.94 -9.26
C ALA A 151 9.98 38.44 -8.53
N ASN A 152 8.81 38.24 -9.14
CA ASN A 152 7.52 38.59 -8.55
C ASN A 152 6.84 37.31 -8.06
N SER A 153 6.25 37.35 -6.86
CA SER A 153 5.38 36.29 -6.39
C SER A 153 3.94 36.61 -6.80
N ILE A 154 3.27 35.67 -7.44
CA ILE A 154 1.85 35.73 -7.76
C ILE A 154 1.14 34.68 -6.92
N ARG A 155 0.16 35.12 -6.11
CA ARG A 155 -0.72 34.24 -5.36
C ARG A 155 -1.89 33.81 -6.26
N LEU A 156 -2.08 32.51 -6.39
CA LEU A 156 -3.19 31.90 -7.12
C LEU A 156 -4.12 31.22 -6.10
N ASP A 157 -5.38 31.62 -6.12
CA ASP A 157 -6.42 30.96 -5.35
C ASP A 157 -6.77 29.61 -5.98
N LEU A 158 -6.98 28.62 -5.15
CA LEU A 158 -7.38 27.26 -5.52
C LEU A 158 -8.84 27.03 -5.13
N PRO A 159 -9.55 26.16 -5.86
CA PRO A 159 -10.83 25.66 -5.37
C PRO A 159 -10.62 24.91 -4.05
N ARG A 160 -11.63 24.86 -3.19
CA ARG A 160 -11.57 24.02 -2.00
C ARG A 160 -11.45 22.57 -2.42
N PHE A 161 -10.51 21.83 -1.86
CA PHE A 161 -10.24 20.45 -2.19
C PHE A 161 -9.89 19.65 -0.94
N THR A 162 -9.96 18.34 -1.04
CA THR A 162 -9.46 17.44 -0.01
C THR A 162 -8.16 16.80 -0.46
N LEU A 163 -7.09 16.95 0.32
CA LEU A 163 -5.88 16.15 0.16
C LEU A 163 -6.05 14.84 0.93
N ILE A 164 -5.88 13.71 0.26
CA ILE A 164 -5.73 12.41 0.92
C ILE A 164 -4.29 11.95 0.70
N GLY A 165 -3.48 12.01 1.76
CA GLY A 165 -2.12 11.48 1.76
C GLY A 165 -2.12 10.02 2.20
N ALA A 166 -1.35 9.16 1.50
CA ALA A 166 -1.12 7.79 1.93
C ALA A 166 0.38 7.55 2.19
N THR A 167 0.71 6.80 3.24
CA THR A 167 2.09 6.49 3.57
C THR A 167 2.22 5.14 4.28
N THR A 168 3.31 4.44 4.02
CA THR A 168 3.75 3.28 4.80
C THR A 168 4.59 3.70 6.01
N ARG A 169 5.18 4.90 5.97
CA ARG A 169 6.15 5.43 6.95
C ARG A 169 5.68 6.76 7.54
N ALA A 170 4.66 6.72 8.39
CA ALA A 170 4.10 7.95 9.00
C ALA A 170 5.15 8.77 9.80
N GLY A 171 6.15 8.11 10.38
CA GLY A 171 7.25 8.77 11.09
C GLY A 171 8.23 9.53 10.17
N SER A 172 8.22 9.27 8.86
CA SER A 172 9.06 9.96 7.88
C SER A 172 8.43 11.24 7.33
N LEU A 173 7.16 11.51 7.64
CA LEU A 173 6.51 12.78 7.30
C LEU A 173 7.08 13.91 8.16
N SER A 174 7.28 15.07 7.54
CA SER A 174 7.62 16.28 8.28
C SER A 174 6.48 16.64 9.26
N ALA A 175 6.85 17.13 10.45
CA ALA A 175 5.84 17.55 11.42
C ALA A 175 4.88 18.62 10.86
N PRO A 176 5.36 19.65 10.12
CA PRO A 176 4.47 20.64 9.53
C PRO A 176 3.45 20.06 8.55
N LEU A 177 3.83 19.07 7.75
CA LEU A 177 2.88 18.42 6.83
C LEU A 177 1.87 17.56 7.58
N ARG A 178 2.34 16.79 8.56
CA ARG A 178 1.48 15.90 9.34
C ARG A 178 0.41 16.66 10.13
N ASP A 179 0.77 17.80 10.71
CA ASP A 179 -0.12 18.59 11.58
C ASP A 179 -1.23 19.29 10.79
N ARG A 180 -1.14 19.35 9.45
CA ARG A 180 -2.17 19.90 8.55
C ARG A 180 -3.26 18.91 8.15
N PHE A 181 -3.09 17.62 8.49
CA PHE A 181 -4.15 16.64 8.29
C PHE A 181 -5.13 16.67 9.46
N GLY A 182 -6.36 17.09 9.19
CA GLY A 182 -7.43 17.10 10.19
C GLY A 182 -7.89 15.70 10.61
N VAL A 183 -7.74 14.72 9.71
CA VAL A 183 -8.11 13.33 9.94
C VAL A 183 -6.91 12.41 9.70
N THR A 184 -6.49 11.68 10.73
CA THR A 184 -5.42 10.67 10.60
C THR A 184 -5.98 9.29 10.92
N LEU A 185 -5.86 8.36 9.96
CA LEU A 185 -6.36 7.00 10.07
C LEU A 185 -5.25 5.99 9.89
N ARG A 186 -5.04 5.18 10.93
CA ARG A 186 -4.14 4.04 10.86
C ARG A 186 -4.92 2.83 10.37
N LEU A 187 -4.48 2.24 9.26
CA LEU A 187 -4.97 0.96 8.80
C LEU A 187 -4.15 -0.17 9.45
N GLU A 188 -4.87 -1.15 9.95
CA GLU A 188 -4.30 -2.30 10.64
C GLU A 188 -4.33 -3.53 9.74
N LEU A 189 -3.52 -4.53 10.07
CA LEU A 189 -3.55 -5.81 9.39
C LEU A 189 -4.89 -6.50 9.63
N TYR A 190 -5.38 -7.17 8.62
CA TYR A 190 -6.66 -7.88 8.67
C TYR A 190 -6.52 -9.21 9.39
N THR A 191 -7.57 -9.61 10.10
CA THR A 191 -7.64 -10.96 10.66
C THR A 191 -7.84 -12.00 9.56
N PRO A 192 -7.52 -13.27 9.81
CA PRO A 192 -7.82 -14.34 8.86
C PRO A 192 -9.30 -14.43 8.47
N GLU A 193 -10.21 -14.15 9.39
CA GLU A 193 -11.67 -14.16 9.18
C GLU A 193 -12.11 -13.04 8.24
N GLU A 194 -11.59 -11.83 8.42
CA GLU A 194 -11.83 -10.70 7.54
C GLU A 194 -11.28 -10.99 6.13
N LEU A 195 -10.05 -11.52 6.05
CA LEU A 195 -9.45 -11.92 4.77
C LEU A 195 -10.21 -13.05 4.08
N ALA A 196 -10.69 -14.04 4.82
CA ALA A 196 -11.52 -15.11 4.25
C ALA A 196 -12.83 -14.54 3.65
N THR A 197 -13.40 -13.54 4.29
CA THR A 197 -14.56 -12.82 3.76
C THR A 197 -14.23 -12.05 2.47
N ILE A 198 -13.07 -11.39 2.43
CA ILE A 198 -12.57 -10.71 1.22
C ILE A 198 -12.31 -11.72 0.10
N VAL A 199 -11.68 -12.86 0.40
CA VAL A 199 -11.40 -13.94 -0.57
C VAL A 199 -12.70 -14.49 -1.16
N LYS A 200 -13.71 -14.79 -0.33
CA LYS A 200 -15.02 -15.27 -0.80
C LYS A 200 -15.72 -14.26 -1.72
N ARG A 201 -15.74 -12.98 -1.32
CA ARG A 201 -16.28 -11.90 -2.16
C ARG A 201 -15.55 -11.82 -3.50
N SER A 202 -14.22 -11.88 -3.47
CA SER A 202 -13.38 -11.81 -4.67
C SER A 202 -13.55 -13.04 -5.57
N ALA A 203 -13.71 -14.22 -5.00
CA ALA A 203 -14.01 -15.46 -5.74
C ALA A 203 -15.34 -15.35 -6.47
N GLY A 204 -16.39 -14.82 -5.82
CA GLY A 204 -17.68 -14.54 -6.48
C GLY A 204 -17.56 -13.59 -7.66
N ILE A 205 -16.75 -12.52 -7.56
CA ILE A 205 -16.49 -11.59 -8.68
C ILE A 205 -15.72 -12.27 -9.82
N LEU A 206 -14.82 -13.19 -9.48
CA LEU A 206 -14.03 -13.95 -10.45
C LEU A 206 -14.77 -15.17 -11.03
N ASN A 207 -16.02 -15.41 -10.61
CA ASN A 207 -16.82 -16.58 -10.97
C ASN A 207 -16.09 -17.90 -10.70
N VAL A 208 -15.51 -18.02 -9.51
CA VAL A 208 -14.83 -19.22 -9.04
C VAL A 208 -15.54 -19.76 -7.80
N GLU A 209 -15.84 -21.03 -7.80
CA GLU A 209 -16.41 -21.72 -6.64
C GLU A 209 -15.31 -21.96 -5.59
N ILE A 210 -15.59 -21.58 -4.34
CA ILE A 210 -14.66 -21.70 -3.22
C ILE A 210 -15.39 -22.14 -1.95
N GLU A 211 -14.84 -23.16 -1.31
CA GLU A 211 -15.33 -23.59 0.01
C GLU A 211 -14.85 -22.65 1.13
N PRO A 212 -15.58 -22.57 2.25
CA PRO A 212 -15.17 -21.76 3.40
C PRO A 212 -13.76 -22.08 3.91
N GLU A 213 -13.40 -23.35 3.92
CA GLU A 213 -12.10 -23.86 4.37
C GLU A 213 -10.98 -23.52 3.38
N GLY A 214 -11.26 -23.52 2.07
CA GLY A 214 -10.33 -23.06 1.03
C GLY A 214 -10.06 -21.56 1.12
N ALA A 215 -11.10 -20.78 1.36
CA ALA A 215 -10.96 -19.33 1.58
C ALA A 215 -10.15 -19.03 2.85
N MET A 216 -10.35 -19.78 3.92
CA MET A 216 -9.61 -19.62 5.17
C MET A 216 -8.15 -20.03 5.00
N GLU A 217 -7.83 -21.06 4.21
CA GLU A 217 -6.46 -21.48 3.94
C GLU A 217 -5.67 -20.39 3.19
N ILE A 218 -6.28 -19.77 2.17
CA ILE A 218 -5.70 -18.61 1.48
C ILE A 218 -5.52 -17.44 2.44
N ALA A 219 -6.53 -17.13 3.25
CA ALA A 219 -6.53 -16.02 4.18
C ALA A 219 -5.41 -16.11 5.22
N ARG A 220 -5.20 -17.27 5.82
CA ARG A 220 -4.15 -17.50 6.83
C ARG A 220 -2.74 -17.26 6.30
N ARG A 221 -2.49 -17.58 5.03
CA ARG A 221 -1.18 -17.40 4.40
C ARG A 221 -1.01 -16.00 3.78
N SER A 222 -2.02 -15.13 3.85
CA SER A 222 -2.02 -13.80 3.21
C SER A 222 -1.41 -12.69 4.04
N ARG A 223 -0.75 -13.00 5.15
CA ARG A 223 0.00 -12.04 5.99
C ARG A 223 -0.82 -10.81 6.43
N GLY A 224 -2.10 -10.98 6.69
CA GLY A 224 -2.97 -9.87 7.09
C GLY A 224 -3.27 -8.86 5.98
N THR A 225 -3.01 -9.19 4.70
CA THR A 225 -2.99 -8.21 3.61
C THR A 225 -3.96 -8.57 2.48
N PRO A 226 -5.00 -7.78 2.20
CA PRO A 226 -5.96 -8.03 1.12
C PRO A 226 -5.33 -8.15 -0.28
N ARG A 227 -4.29 -7.37 -0.59
CA ARG A 227 -3.57 -7.46 -1.87
C ARG A 227 -2.94 -8.84 -2.05
N ILE A 228 -2.29 -9.37 -1.01
CA ILE A 228 -1.69 -10.71 -1.04
C ILE A 228 -2.79 -11.78 -1.16
N ALA A 229 -3.88 -11.65 -0.40
CA ALA A 229 -5.02 -12.58 -0.46
C ALA A 229 -5.62 -12.68 -1.87
N ASN A 230 -5.86 -11.54 -2.51
CA ASN A 230 -6.38 -11.50 -3.88
C ASN A 230 -5.39 -12.05 -4.91
N ARG A 231 -4.09 -11.78 -4.74
CA ARG A 231 -3.04 -12.35 -5.60
C ARG A 231 -2.98 -13.87 -5.47
N MET A 232 -3.00 -14.39 -4.23
CA MET A 232 -3.04 -15.84 -3.97
C MET A 232 -4.31 -16.48 -4.53
N LEU A 233 -5.48 -15.89 -4.31
CA LEU A 233 -6.75 -16.39 -4.84
C LEU A 233 -6.68 -16.60 -6.37
N ARG A 234 -6.13 -15.65 -7.12
CA ARG A 234 -5.99 -15.80 -8.58
C ARG A 234 -5.11 -16.98 -8.96
N ARG A 235 -3.98 -17.17 -8.27
CA ARG A 235 -3.07 -18.31 -8.54
C ARG A 235 -3.69 -19.64 -8.15
N VAL A 236 -4.36 -19.69 -7.00
CA VAL A 236 -5.10 -20.89 -6.56
C VAL A 236 -6.25 -21.21 -7.51
N ARG A 237 -6.95 -20.20 -8.04
CA ARG A 237 -7.96 -20.38 -9.09
C ARG A 237 -7.36 -21.02 -10.34
N ASP A 238 -6.25 -20.47 -10.84
CA ASP A 238 -5.59 -21.00 -12.05
C ASP A 238 -5.19 -22.48 -11.84
N PHE A 239 -4.69 -22.81 -10.62
CA PHE A 239 -4.36 -24.17 -10.23
C PHE A 239 -5.62 -25.06 -10.18
N ALA A 240 -6.71 -24.61 -9.52
CA ALA A 240 -7.95 -25.35 -9.40
C ALA A 240 -8.56 -25.69 -10.77
N GLN A 241 -8.50 -24.75 -11.71
CA GLN A 241 -9.04 -24.92 -13.07
C GLN A 241 -8.25 -25.92 -13.93
N VAL A 242 -6.94 -26.08 -13.70
CA VAL A 242 -6.07 -26.91 -14.53
C VAL A 242 -5.80 -28.28 -13.90
N VAL A 243 -5.67 -28.34 -12.57
CA VAL A 243 -5.21 -29.54 -11.85
C VAL A 243 -6.33 -30.21 -11.06
N ALA A 244 -7.44 -29.49 -10.81
CA ALA A 244 -8.62 -29.99 -10.10
C ALA A 244 -9.89 -29.78 -10.94
N ASP A 245 -11.05 -29.90 -10.32
CA ASP A 245 -12.38 -29.78 -10.93
C ASP A 245 -12.93 -28.33 -10.97
N GLY A 246 -12.08 -27.35 -10.68
CA GLY A 246 -12.44 -25.93 -10.70
C GLY A 246 -12.93 -25.36 -9.36
N VAL A 247 -13.11 -26.22 -8.35
CA VAL A 247 -13.53 -25.82 -7.00
C VAL A 247 -12.31 -25.63 -6.09
N ILE A 248 -12.27 -24.52 -5.39
CA ILE A 248 -11.19 -24.25 -4.41
C ILE A 248 -11.60 -24.84 -3.05
N THR A 249 -11.26 -26.10 -2.82
CA THR A 249 -11.32 -26.74 -1.52
C THR A 249 -10.10 -26.38 -0.66
N ARG A 250 -10.10 -26.73 0.62
CA ARG A 250 -8.91 -26.58 1.47
C ARG A 250 -7.69 -27.30 0.89
N GLN A 251 -7.89 -28.54 0.42
CA GLN A 251 -6.79 -29.35 -0.12
C GLN A 251 -6.20 -28.72 -1.40
N VAL A 252 -7.04 -28.26 -2.31
CA VAL A 252 -6.61 -27.57 -3.54
C VAL A 252 -5.86 -26.28 -3.21
N ALA A 253 -6.36 -25.47 -2.25
CA ALA A 253 -5.68 -24.27 -1.81
C ALA A 253 -4.30 -24.57 -1.20
N ASP A 254 -4.20 -25.58 -0.34
CA ASP A 254 -2.93 -25.99 0.29
C ASP A 254 -1.91 -26.45 -0.77
N GLN A 255 -2.30 -27.36 -1.67
CA GLN A 255 -1.44 -27.83 -2.74
C GLN A 255 -0.95 -26.73 -3.67
N ALA A 256 -1.86 -25.83 -4.06
CA ALA A 256 -1.52 -24.70 -4.92
C ALA A 256 -0.52 -23.74 -4.24
N LEU A 257 -0.74 -23.41 -2.96
CA LEU A 257 0.13 -22.51 -2.22
C LEU A 257 1.50 -23.12 -1.96
N LEU A 258 1.57 -24.43 -1.69
CA LEU A 258 2.84 -25.15 -1.58
C LEU A 258 3.59 -25.18 -2.92
N ALA A 259 2.89 -25.39 -4.04
CA ALA A 259 3.50 -25.32 -5.38
C ALA A 259 4.00 -23.90 -5.73
N LEU A 260 3.45 -22.87 -5.12
CA LEU A 260 3.93 -21.49 -5.19
C LEU A 260 5.00 -21.17 -4.15
N GLU A 261 5.51 -22.18 -3.45
CA GLU A 261 6.52 -22.07 -2.39
C GLU A 261 6.11 -21.19 -1.20
N VAL A 262 4.80 -21.04 -0.97
CA VAL A 262 4.22 -20.33 0.19
C VAL A 262 3.89 -21.37 1.26
N ASP A 263 4.54 -21.30 2.39
CA ASP A 263 4.34 -22.22 3.50
C ASP A 263 3.06 -21.92 4.31
N HIS A 264 2.81 -22.74 5.34
CA HIS A 264 1.61 -22.64 6.19
C HIS A 264 1.51 -21.36 7.03
N LEU A 265 2.60 -20.62 7.20
CA LEU A 265 2.63 -19.28 7.80
C LEU A 265 2.64 -18.16 6.76
N GLY A 266 2.60 -18.49 5.46
CA GLY A 266 2.64 -17.51 4.40
C GLY A 266 4.06 -16.99 4.07
N LEU A 267 5.12 -17.67 4.52
CA LEU A 267 6.48 -17.31 4.12
C LEU A 267 6.76 -17.82 2.70
N ASP A 268 7.31 -16.94 1.87
CA ASP A 268 7.76 -17.26 0.53
C ASP A 268 9.27 -17.64 0.50
N GLN A 269 9.79 -17.82 -0.70
CA GLN A 269 11.19 -18.19 -0.88
C GLN A 269 12.16 -17.11 -0.36
N VAL A 270 11.82 -15.82 -0.52
CA VAL A 270 12.70 -14.73 -0.09
C VAL A 270 12.74 -14.63 1.43
N ASP A 271 11.60 -14.76 2.12
CA ASP A 271 11.56 -14.80 3.60
C ASP A 271 12.46 -15.91 4.15
N ARG A 272 12.29 -17.12 3.62
CA ARG A 272 13.08 -18.26 4.07
C ARG A 272 14.57 -18.09 3.75
N ARG A 273 14.91 -17.53 2.59
CA ARG A 273 16.29 -17.21 2.20
C ARG A 273 16.90 -16.14 3.12
N MET A 274 16.11 -15.12 3.47
CA MET A 274 16.52 -14.09 4.40
C MET A 274 16.82 -14.64 5.80
N LEU A 275 15.91 -15.43 6.36
CA LEU A 275 16.10 -16.04 7.68
C LEU A 275 17.29 -17.01 7.68
N ARG A 276 17.41 -17.89 6.68
CA ARG A 276 18.54 -18.83 6.54
C ARG A 276 19.86 -18.08 6.41
N ALA A 277 19.94 -17.03 5.60
CA ALA A 277 21.17 -16.25 5.46
C ALA A 277 21.63 -15.65 6.79
N ILE A 278 20.71 -15.15 7.61
CA ILE A 278 21.05 -14.63 8.95
C ILE A 278 21.55 -15.77 9.86
N ILE A 279 20.94 -16.95 9.80
CA ILE A 279 21.34 -18.11 10.62
C ILE A 279 22.69 -18.65 10.17
N GLU A 280 22.84 -18.96 8.88
CA GLU A 280 24.00 -19.70 8.36
C GLU A 280 25.25 -18.84 8.23
N ASN A 281 25.08 -17.58 7.77
CA ASN A 281 26.23 -16.72 7.50
C ASN A 281 26.60 -15.79 8.68
N TYR A 282 25.64 -15.53 9.60
CA TYR A 282 25.82 -14.56 10.68
C TYR A 282 25.48 -15.13 12.06
N GLY A 283 25.36 -16.45 12.21
CA GLY A 283 25.12 -17.13 13.49
C GLY A 283 23.83 -16.69 14.21
N GLY A 284 22.80 -16.28 13.44
CA GLY A 284 21.54 -15.76 13.98
C GLY A 284 21.48 -14.23 14.14
N GLY A 285 22.57 -13.54 13.80
CA GLY A 285 22.69 -12.09 13.86
C GLY A 285 23.50 -11.58 15.07
N PRO A 286 23.65 -10.25 15.23
CA PRO A 286 23.03 -9.19 14.44
C PRO A 286 23.72 -8.92 13.08
N VAL A 287 22.95 -8.66 12.03
CA VAL A 287 23.44 -8.29 10.69
C VAL A 287 22.80 -6.98 10.20
N GLY A 288 23.60 -6.13 9.54
CA GLY A 288 23.13 -4.89 8.93
C GLY A 288 22.21 -5.14 7.72
N LEU A 289 21.28 -4.22 7.46
CA LEU A 289 20.33 -4.35 6.35
C LEU A 289 21.01 -4.48 4.99
N ASP A 290 21.96 -3.57 4.69
CA ASP A 290 22.64 -3.56 3.38
C ASP A 290 23.51 -4.80 3.17
N THR A 291 24.14 -5.30 4.25
CA THR A 291 24.91 -6.54 4.23
C THR A 291 23.99 -7.73 3.92
N LEU A 292 22.84 -7.80 4.58
CA LEU A 292 21.86 -8.87 4.36
C LEU A 292 21.29 -8.80 2.93
N ALA A 293 20.92 -7.61 2.47
CA ALA A 293 20.43 -7.37 1.12
C ALA A 293 21.42 -7.84 0.05
N ALA A 294 22.69 -7.45 0.19
CA ALA A 294 23.78 -7.93 -0.69
C ALA A 294 23.93 -9.46 -0.64
N THR A 295 23.82 -10.06 0.55
CA THR A 295 23.97 -11.52 0.72
C THR A 295 22.90 -12.32 -0.02
N ILE A 296 21.65 -11.82 -0.02
CA ILE A 296 20.52 -12.54 -0.65
C ILE A 296 20.17 -12.01 -2.05
N GLY A 297 20.87 -10.99 -2.53
CA GLY A 297 20.64 -10.40 -3.86
C GLY A 297 19.33 -9.66 -3.99
N GLU A 298 18.91 -8.94 -2.93
CA GLU A 298 17.70 -8.12 -2.90
C GLU A 298 18.03 -6.65 -2.58
N GLU A 299 17.10 -5.75 -2.85
CA GLU A 299 17.25 -4.34 -2.46
C GLU A 299 16.96 -4.14 -0.97
N SER A 300 17.78 -3.34 -0.28
CA SER A 300 17.62 -3.02 1.15
C SER A 300 16.23 -2.48 1.47
N VAL A 301 15.70 -1.59 0.64
CA VAL A 301 14.36 -1.00 0.81
C VAL A 301 13.27 -2.06 0.70
N THR A 302 13.42 -3.02 -0.22
CA THR A 302 12.47 -4.13 -0.37
C THR A 302 12.45 -5.02 0.87
N LEU A 303 13.63 -5.34 1.44
CA LEU A 303 13.69 -6.10 2.68
C LEU A 303 13.01 -5.36 3.83
N GLU A 304 13.31 -4.07 4.00
CA GLU A 304 12.78 -3.26 5.11
C GLU A 304 11.27 -3.02 5.01
N ASP A 305 10.74 -2.80 3.80
CA ASP A 305 9.35 -2.39 3.62
C ASP A 305 8.39 -3.56 3.39
N VAL A 306 8.86 -4.67 2.82
CA VAL A 306 8.00 -5.78 2.39
C VAL A 306 8.15 -7.01 3.29
N TYR A 307 9.38 -7.41 3.61
CA TYR A 307 9.66 -8.68 4.31
C TYR A 307 9.80 -8.54 5.81
N GLU A 308 10.61 -7.61 6.30
CA GLU A 308 10.85 -7.42 7.75
C GLU A 308 9.55 -7.22 8.56
N PRO A 309 8.58 -6.39 8.13
CA PRO A 309 7.41 -6.10 8.96
C PRO A 309 6.62 -7.36 9.33
N TYR A 310 6.46 -8.27 8.37
CA TYR A 310 5.75 -9.52 8.62
C TYR A 310 6.57 -10.48 9.49
N LEU A 311 7.85 -10.65 9.22
CA LEU A 311 8.74 -11.51 10.00
C LEU A 311 8.86 -11.04 11.46
N MET A 312 8.87 -9.72 11.68
CA MET A 312 8.84 -9.14 13.03
C MET A 312 7.49 -9.39 13.71
N GLN A 313 6.39 -9.24 12.99
CA GLN A 313 5.05 -9.46 13.54
C GLN A 313 4.81 -10.89 14.01
N ILE A 314 5.26 -11.89 13.24
CA ILE A 314 5.15 -13.29 13.66
C ILE A 314 6.24 -13.71 14.65
N GLY A 315 7.13 -12.77 15.00
CA GLY A 315 8.17 -12.95 16.00
C GLY A 315 9.32 -13.83 15.52
N PHE A 316 9.64 -13.82 14.22
CA PHE A 316 10.77 -14.55 13.64
C PHE A 316 12.03 -13.71 13.54
N LEU A 317 11.86 -12.39 13.45
CA LEU A 317 12.93 -11.42 13.33
C LEU A 317 12.81 -10.36 14.43
N THR A 318 13.94 -9.91 14.97
CA THR A 318 14.03 -8.76 15.86
C THR A 318 15.01 -7.74 15.31
N ARG A 319 14.71 -6.46 15.51
CA ARG A 319 15.57 -5.34 15.11
C ARG A 319 16.26 -4.77 16.34
N THR A 320 17.56 -4.79 16.33
CA THR A 320 18.41 -4.21 17.39
C THR A 320 19.19 -3.01 16.85
N PRO A 321 19.80 -2.15 17.70
CA PRO A 321 20.68 -1.08 17.22
C PRO A 321 21.88 -1.57 16.39
N ARG A 322 22.29 -2.84 16.56
CA ARG A 322 23.41 -3.45 15.82
C ARG A 322 22.96 -4.12 14.51
N GLY A 323 21.67 -4.38 14.32
CA GLY A 323 21.12 -5.06 13.14
C GLY A 323 19.98 -6.01 13.44
N ARG A 324 19.73 -6.92 12.47
CA ARG A 324 18.64 -7.89 12.49
C ARG A 324 19.12 -9.19 13.11
N CYS A 325 18.28 -9.76 13.98
CA CYS A 325 18.53 -11.06 14.62
C CYS A 325 17.33 -11.97 14.41
N VAL A 326 17.62 -13.25 14.16
CA VAL A 326 16.60 -14.30 14.07
C VAL A 326 16.28 -14.81 15.48
N THR A 327 15.00 -15.10 15.72
CA THR A 327 14.53 -15.62 17.01
C THR A 327 14.51 -17.15 17.03
N GLN A 328 14.43 -17.74 18.23
CA GLN A 328 14.31 -19.18 18.42
C GLN A 328 13.11 -19.78 17.64
N ARG A 329 11.97 -19.05 17.57
CA ARG A 329 10.79 -19.47 16.82
C ARG A 329 11.06 -19.67 15.32
N ALA A 330 11.95 -18.88 14.73
CA ALA A 330 12.31 -19.03 13.33
C ALA A 330 13.25 -20.24 13.11
N TYR A 331 14.16 -20.53 14.04
CA TYR A 331 14.96 -21.77 14.00
C TYR A 331 14.06 -23.00 14.02
N GLU A 332 13.07 -23.04 14.91
CA GLU A 332 12.11 -24.14 15.03
C GLU A 332 11.30 -24.31 13.75
N HIS A 333 10.82 -23.21 13.18
CA HIS A 333 10.06 -23.23 11.92
C HIS A 333 10.87 -23.73 10.72
N LEU A 334 12.15 -23.35 10.64
CA LEU A 334 13.05 -23.78 9.57
C LEU A 334 13.67 -25.16 9.82
N HIS A 335 13.34 -25.81 10.94
CA HIS A 335 13.92 -27.08 11.39
C HIS A 335 15.46 -27.05 11.47
N MET A 336 16.01 -25.91 11.88
CA MET A 336 17.44 -25.70 12.08
C MET A 336 17.79 -25.75 13.57
N ALA A 337 18.99 -26.27 13.88
CA ALA A 337 19.47 -26.28 15.26
C ALA A 337 19.71 -24.82 15.73
N GLY A 338 19.09 -24.44 16.83
CA GLY A 338 19.34 -23.14 17.46
C GLY A 338 20.79 -23.08 17.93
N SER A 339 21.49 -21.97 17.70
CA SER A 339 22.72 -21.71 18.44
C SER A 339 22.34 -21.59 19.92
N GLU A 340 23.02 -22.28 20.80
CA GLU A 340 22.93 -22.05 22.24
C GLU A 340 23.15 -20.55 22.46
N GLN A 341 22.09 -19.85 22.89
CA GLN A 341 22.20 -18.43 23.17
C GLN A 341 23.17 -18.25 24.30
N VAL A 342 24.31 -17.62 24.03
CA VAL A 342 25.08 -16.94 25.07
C VAL A 342 24.13 -15.90 25.65
N GLN A 343 23.56 -16.21 26.82
CA GLN A 343 22.86 -15.23 27.65
C GLN A 343 23.86 -14.13 27.98
N LEU A 344 23.80 -13.01 27.26
CA LEU A 344 24.40 -11.79 27.71
C LEU A 344 23.48 -11.28 28.82
N GLU A 345 23.82 -11.62 30.06
CA GLU A 345 23.35 -10.88 31.23
C GLU A 345 23.72 -9.40 31.06
N LEU A 346 22.71 -8.54 31.13
CA LEU A 346 22.85 -7.08 31.27
C LEU A 346 23.08 -6.73 32.72
#